data_95942865b5baad9b18e945b028cb06a1
#
_entry.id   95942865b5baad9b18e945b028cb06a1
#
_cell.length_a   1.000
_cell.length_b   1.000
_cell.length_c   1.000
_cell.angle_alpha   90.00
_cell.angle_beta   90.00
_cell.angle_gamma   90.00
#
_symmetry.space_group_name_H-M   'P 1'
#
loop_
_entity.id
_entity.type
_entity.pdbx_description
1 polymer ?
#
loop_
_entity_poly.entity_id
_entity_poly.type
_entity_poly.pdbx_seq_one_letter_code
_entity_poly.pdbx_strand_id
1 'polypeptide(L)'
;MKIGSIVIRCKKFDEMLAFWQEALHYVPKAPAKGGWAILRDPEARGPNVSLDKDPDEKRIGSNRRPRLHLDLYTDDREAEVERLLKIGAKRHRQTYDQDDDFRVLEDPDGNLFCVVQI
;
A
#
# COMPACT_ATOMS: atom_id res chain seq x y z
N MET A 1 -11.82 6.28 -20.80
CA MET A 1 -10.53 6.26 -20.10
C MET A 1 -10.77 5.89 -18.64
N LYS A 2 -9.90 5.06 -18.05
CA LYS A 2 -10.02 4.61 -16.65
C LYS A 2 -8.63 4.42 -16.05
N ILE A 3 -8.54 4.47 -14.72
CA ILE A 3 -7.29 4.11 -14.03
C ILE A 3 -7.14 2.60 -14.12
N GLY A 4 -6.14 2.15 -14.88
CA GLY A 4 -5.86 0.72 -15.05
C GLY A 4 -4.94 0.16 -13.97
N SER A 5 -3.95 0.94 -13.55
CA SER A 5 -3.02 0.54 -12.50
C SER A 5 -2.46 1.75 -11.77
N ILE A 6 -2.21 1.54 -10.46
CA ILE A 6 -1.42 2.46 -9.64
C ILE A 6 -0.05 1.81 -9.48
N VAL A 7 1.02 2.50 -9.86
CA VAL A 7 2.38 1.95 -9.80
C VAL A 7 3.11 2.51 -8.60
N ILE A 8 3.62 1.61 -7.75
CA ILE A 8 4.42 1.94 -6.58
C ILE A 8 5.86 1.47 -6.83
N ARG A 9 6.80 2.40 -6.80
CA ARG A 9 8.22 2.07 -6.88
C ARG A 9 8.71 1.56 -5.53
N CYS A 10 9.55 0.54 -5.57
CA CYS A 10 9.96 -0.22 -4.40
C CYS A 10 11.47 -0.29 -4.25
N LYS A 11 11.95 -0.15 -3.01
CA LYS A 11 13.26 -0.61 -2.58
C LYS A 11 13.21 -2.10 -2.27
N LYS A 12 12.32 -2.48 -1.37
CA LYS A 12 12.15 -3.84 -0.83
C LYS A 12 11.07 -4.56 -1.63
N PHE A 13 11.36 -4.87 -2.89
CA PHE A 13 10.36 -5.38 -3.83
C PHE A 13 9.62 -6.62 -3.31
N ASP A 14 10.35 -7.62 -2.81
CA ASP A 14 9.72 -8.87 -2.35
C ASP A 14 8.82 -8.64 -1.13
N GLU A 15 9.26 -7.84 -0.18
CA GLU A 15 8.47 -7.49 1.00
C GLU A 15 7.23 -6.66 0.63
N MET A 16 7.39 -5.72 -0.30
CA MET A 16 6.30 -4.89 -0.81
C MET A 16 5.27 -5.71 -1.56
N LEU A 17 5.71 -6.64 -2.38
CA LEU A 17 4.82 -7.54 -3.11
C LEU A 17 3.98 -8.38 -2.15
N ALA A 18 4.62 -9.03 -1.18
CA ALA A 18 3.93 -9.84 -0.18
C ALA A 18 2.95 -9.00 0.65
N PHE A 19 3.39 -7.81 1.08
CA PHE A 19 2.55 -6.92 1.89
C PHE A 19 1.29 -6.47 1.15
N TRP A 20 1.44 -5.89 -0.04
CA TRP A 20 0.30 -5.33 -0.77
C TRP A 20 -0.66 -6.40 -1.29
N GLN A 21 -0.12 -7.57 -1.65
CA GLN A 21 -0.95 -8.71 -2.00
C GLN A 21 -1.86 -9.13 -0.84
N GLU A 22 -1.30 -9.24 0.35
CA GLU A 22 -2.03 -9.62 1.56
C GLU A 22 -2.94 -8.49 2.05
N ALA A 23 -2.46 -7.26 2.04
CA ALA A 23 -3.22 -6.10 2.50
C ALA A 23 -4.53 -5.90 1.72
N LEU A 24 -4.45 -6.00 0.39
CA LEU A 24 -5.58 -5.78 -0.49
C LEU A 24 -6.36 -7.04 -0.82
N HIS A 25 -5.87 -8.21 -0.44
CA HIS A 25 -6.38 -9.52 -0.92
C HIS A 25 -6.38 -9.60 -2.44
N TYR A 26 -5.39 -8.97 -3.05
CA TYR A 26 -5.18 -9.02 -4.49
C TYR A 26 -4.35 -10.24 -4.87
N VAL A 27 -4.44 -10.62 -6.12
CA VAL A 27 -3.69 -11.77 -6.66
C VAL A 27 -2.77 -11.32 -7.79
N PRO A 28 -1.60 -11.96 -7.95
CA PRO A 28 -0.73 -11.66 -9.08
C PRO A 28 -1.44 -11.94 -10.41
N LYS A 29 -1.34 -11.01 -11.34
CA LYS A 29 -1.84 -11.20 -12.71
C LYS A 29 -1.01 -12.23 -13.47
N ALA A 30 0.29 -12.28 -13.16
CA ALA A 30 1.27 -13.23 -13.68
C ALA A 30 2.41 -13.33 -12.66
N PRO A 31 3.28 -14.36 -12.74
CA PRO A 31 4.47 -14.41 -11.88
C PRO A 31 5.32 -13.14 -12.02
N ALA A 32 5.85 -12.63 -10.89
CA ALA A 32 6.73 -11.48 -10.89
C ALA A 32 7.99 -11.76 -11.73
N LYS A 33 8.44 -10.78 -12.51
CA LYS A 33 9.59 -10.94 -13.39
C LYS A 33 10.36 -9.62 -13.51
N GLY A 34 11.67 -9.70 -13.31
CA GLY A 34 12.57 -8.56 -13.52
C GLY A 34 12.26 -7.36 -12.63
N GLY A 35 11.81 -7.58 -11.41
CA GLY A 35 11.44 -6.49 -10.51
C GLY A 35 10.11 -5.81 -10.86
N TRP A 36 9.25 -6.49 -11.58
CA TRP A 36 7.93 -6.00 -11.95
C TRP A 36 6.85 -7.02 -11.57
N ALA A 37 5.77 -6.55 -10.97
CA ALA A 37 4.60 -7.36 -10.67
C ALA A 37 3.34 -6.53 -10.78
N ILE A 38 2.27 -7.15 -11.23
CA ILE A 38 0.93 -6.55 -11.29
C ILE A 38 0.01 -7.36 -10.38
N LEU A 39 -0.55 -6.69 -9.38
CA LEU A 39 -1.58 -7.25 -8.52
C LEU A 39 -2.95 -6.80 -9.02
N ARG A 40 -3.89 -7.72 -9.13
CA ARG A 40 -5.26 -7.43 -9.55
C ARG A 40 -6.26 -7.79 -8.45
N ASP A 41 -7.35 -7.07 -8.40
CA ASP A 41 -8.51 -7.46 -7.61
C ASP A 41 -9.18 -8.67 -8.28
N PRO A 42 -9.29 -9.83 -7.60
CA PRO A 42 -9.96 -11.00 -8.20
C PRO A 42 -11.43 -10.74 -8.50
N GLU A 43 -12.06 -9.77 -7.82
CA GLU A 43 -13.45 -9.37 -8.05
C GLU A 43 -13.59 -8.19 -9.02
N ALA A 44 -12.48 -7.68 -9.54
CA ALA A 44 -12.43 -6.57 -10.51
C ALA A 44 -13.16 -5.30 -10.06
N ARG A 45 -13.16 -5.01 -8.77
CA ARG A 45 -13.82 -3.82 -8.20
C ARG A 45 -12.94 -2.59 -8.22
N GLY A 46 -11.61 -2.77 -8.23
CA GLY A 46 -10.65 -1.68 -8.15
C GLY A 46 -9.57 -1.75 -9.22
N PRO A 47 -8.73 -0.71 -9.33
CA PRO A 47 -7.60 -0.70 -10.23
C PRO A 47 -6.55 -1.71 -9.80
N ASN A 48 -5.69 -2.14 -10.73
CA ASN A 48 -4.51 -2.90 -10.39
C ASN A 48 -3.55 -2.07 -9.53
N VAL A 49 -2.76 -2.76 -8.73
CA VAL A 49 -1.60 -2.18 -8.05
C VAL A 49 -0.36 -2.88 -8.60
N SER A 50 0.51 -2.11 -9.21
CA SER A 50 1.74 -2.64 -9.78
C SER A 50 2.94 -2.22 -8.95
N LEU A 51 3.90 -3.12 -8.81
CA LEU A 51 5.12 -2.87 -8.06
C LEU A 51 6.29 -2.89 -9.03
N ASP A 52 7.13 -1.88 -8.94
CA ASP A 52 8.26 -1.66 -9.83
C ASP A 52 9.51 -1.44 -8.98
N LYS A 53 10.44 -2.40 -9.04
CA LYS A 53 11.70 -2.28 -8.30
C LYS A 53 12.53 -1.16 -8.90
N ASP A 54 12.86 -0.15 -8.10
CA ASP A 54 13.76 0.90 -8.53
C ASP A 54 15.20 0.34 -8.52
N PRO A 55 15.93 0.43 -9.63
CA PRO A 55 17.33 0.01 -9.67
C PRO A 55 18.24 0.90 -8.82
N ASP A 56 17.81 2.12 -8.50
CA ASP A 56 18.52 3.04 -7.63
C ASP A 56 17.78 3.21 -6.30
N GLU A 57 18.12 2.37 -5.33
CA GLU A 57 17.51 2.39 -3.99
C GLU A 57 17.67 3.73 -3.26
N LYS A 58 18.62 4.58 -3.68
CA LYS A 58 18.86 5.88 -3.06
C LYS A 58 17.80 6.92 -3.41
N ARG A 59 17.03 6.69 -4.48
CA ARG A 59 15.98 7.61 -4.92
C ARG A 59 14.69 7.52 -4.12
N ILE A 60 14.50 6.40 -3.41
CA ILE A 60 13.29 6.13 -2.64
C ILE A 60 13.57 6.42 -1.18
N GLY A 61 12.68 7.13 -0.51
CA GLY A 61 12.78 7.39 0.92
C GLY A 61 13.18 8.80 1.31
N SER A 62 12.79 9.79 0.52
CA SER A 62 12.87 11.17 0.99
C SER A 62 11.80 11.40 2.08
N ASN A 63 12.16 12.09 3.17
CA ASN A 63 11.26 12.50 4.25
C ASN A 63 10.21 13.54 3.81
N ARG A 64 9.98 13.70 2.52
CA ARG A 64 8.99 14.65 1.99
C ARG A 64 7.59 14.07 2.15
N ARG A 65 6.62 14.93 2.43
CA ARG A 65 5.21 14.58 2.36
C ARG A 65 4.93 13.97 0.98
N PRO A 66 4.31 12.79 0.92
CA PRO A 66 3.96 12.18 -0.35
C PRO A 66 2.95 13.07 -1.08
N ARG A 67 3.15 13.21 -2.40
CA ARG A 67 2.20 13.93 -3.24
C ARG A 67 0.94 13.12 -3.52
N LEU A 68 1.06 11.82 -3.39
CA LEU A 68 -0.03 10.86 -3.55
C LEU A 68 0.05 9.83 -2.43
N HIS A 69 -1.09 9.40 -1.94
CA HIS A 69 -1.21 8.26 -1.02
C HIS A 69 -2.49 7.49 -1.34
N LEU A 70 -2.59 6.29 -0.81
CA LEU A 70 -3.80 5.48 -0.95
C LEU A 70 -4.66 5.64 0.30
N ASP A 71 -5.96 5.76 0.10
CA ASP A 71 -6.96 5.61 1.16
C ASP A 71 -7.65 4.25 0.99
N LEU A 72 -7.55 3.41 2.00
CA LEU A 72 -8.18 2.08 2.04
C LEU A 72 -9.42 2.18 2.91
N TYR A 73 -10.57 1.97 2.32
CA TYR A 73 -11.86 2.09 3.01
C TYR A 73 -12.27 0.76 3.62
N THR A 74 -12.77 0.81 4.83
CA THR A 74 -13.20 -0.37 5.57
C THR A 74 -14.34 -0.06 6.54
N ASP A 75 -15.17 -1.06 6.82
CA ASP A 75 -16.20 -1.00 7.84
C ASP A 75 -15.64 -1.14 9.27
N ASP A 76 -14.43 -1.69 9.41
CA ASP A 76 -13.79 -1.92 10.70
C ASP A 76 -12.33 -1.50 10.67
N ARG A 77 -12.11 -0.20 10.85
CA ARG A 77 -10.78 0.40 10.81
C ARG A 77 -9.83 -0.20 11.84
N GLU A 78 -10.29 -0.40 13.06
CA GLU A 78 -9.41 -0.86 14.14
C GLU A 78 -8.93 -2.30 13.87
N ALA A 79 -9.81 -3.19 13.44
CA ALA A 79 -9.43 -4.55 13.08
C ALA A 79 -8.46 -4.58 11.89
N GLU A 80 -8.71 -3.76 10.87
CA GLU A 80 -7.83 -3.70 9.70
C GLU A 80 -6.46 -3.10 10.04
N VAL A 81 -6.40 -2.07 10.87
CA VAL A 81 -5.12 -1.53 11.34
C VAL A 81 -4.31 -2.61 12.06
N GLU A 82 -4.93 -3.35 13.00
CA GLU A 82 -4.23 -4.43 13.71
C GLU A 82 -3.75 -5.54 12.75
N ARG A 83 -4.57 -5.91 11.79
CA ARG A 83 -4.20 -6.91 10.77
C ARG A 83 -3.00 -6.44 9.95
N LEU A 84 -3.04 -5.19 9.46
CA LEU A 84 -1.98 -4.62 8.63
C LEU A 84 -0.66 -4.50 9.39
N LEU A 85 -0.69 -4.13 10.68
CA LEU A 85 0.50 -4.11 11.52
C LEU A 85 1.14 -5.50 11.65
N LYS A 86 0.33 -6.55 11.76
CA LYS A 86 0.84 -7.94 11.84
C LYS A 86 1.54 -8.40 10.57
N ILE A 87 1.14 -7.87 9.41
CA ILE A 87 1.73 -8.28 8.12
C ILE A 87 2.83 -7.34 7.63
N GLY A 88 3.23 -6.34 8.42
CA GLY A 88 4.42 -5.56 8.13
C GLY A 88 4.26 -4.06 8.02
N ALA A 89 3.04 -3.52 8.17
CA ALA A 89 2.85 -2.08 8.25
C ALA A 89 3.41 -1.54 9.57
N LYS A 90 3.68 -0.24 9.59
CA LYS A 90 4.07 0.49 10.79
C LYS A 90 3.13 1.66 11.02
N ARG A 91 2.92 2.01 12.28
CA ARG A 91 2.18 3.23 12.60
C ARG A 91 3.02 4.45 12.24
N HIS A 92 2.39 5.38 11.54
CA HIS A 92 3.01 6.69 11.33
C HIS A 92 2.80 7.55 12.58
N ARG A 93 3.86 8.24 13.01
CA ARG A 93 3.78 9.12 14.18
C ARG A 93 2.95 10.35 13.83
N GLN A 94 1.73 10.41 14.34
CA GLN A 94 0.76 11.47 14.08
C GLN A 94 -0.23 11.58 15.23
N THR A 95 -0.71 12.79 15.48
CA THR A 95 -1.80 13.08 16.42
C THR A 95 -3.13 13.02 15.67
N TYR A 96 -4.16 12.46 16.30
CA TYR A 96 -5.50 12.38 15.75
C TYR A 96 -6.49 13.13 16.63
N ASP A 97 -7.47 13.79 16.00
CA ASP A 97 -8.62 14.31 16.69
C ASP A 97 -9.65 13.19 16.93
N GLN A 98 -10.56 13.42 17.89
CA GLN A 98 -11.56 12.42 18.26
C GLN A 98 -12.45 12.02 17.08
N ASP A 99 -12.72 12.96 16.18
CA ASP A 99 -13.62 12.77 15.04
C ASP A 99 -12.89 12.28 13.76
N ASP A 100 -11.58 12.06 13.82
CA ASP A 100 -10.82 11.58 12.68
C ASP A 100 -11.23 10.15 12.31
N ASP A 101 -11.71 9.98 11.10
CA ASP A 101 -12.18 8.71 10.58
C ASP A 101 -11.06 7.84 9.99
N PHE A 102 -9.81 8.31 10.00
CA PHE A 102 -8.67 7.64 9.38
C PHE A 102 -7.54 7.35 10.37
N ARG A 103 -6.66 6.42 9.97
CA ARG A 103 -5.35 6.19 10.59
C ARG A 103 -4.30 6.09 9.50
N VAL A 104 -3.16 6.74 9.72
CA VAL A 104 -2.03 6.73 8.77
C VAL A 104 -1.06 5.63 9.16
N LEU A 105 -0.73 4.78 8.20
CA LEU A 105 0.25 3.72 8.33
C LEU A 105 1.35 3.91 7.29
N GLU A 106 2.44 3.19 7.50
CA GLU A 106 3.54 3.06 6.55
C GLU A 106 3.61 1.63 6.05
N ASP A 107 3.80 1.47 4.75
CA ASP A 107 4.10 0.15 4.18
C ASP A 107 5.56 -0.26 4.47
N PRO A 108 6.01 -1.45 4.10
CA PRO A 108 7.39 -1.90 4.39
C PRO A 108 8.48 -1.00 3.84
N ASP A 109 8.22 -0.23 2.80
CA ASP A 109 9.15 0.76 2.24
C ASP A 109 9.02 2.15 2.89
N GLY A 110 8.05 2.34 3.78
CA GLY A 110 7.80 3.63 4.44
C GLY A 110 6.86 4.55 3.66
N ASN A 111 6.16 4.06 2.63
CA ASN A 111 5.14 4.85 1.96
C ASN A 111 3.91 5.00 2.85
N LEU A 112 3.40 6.22 2.96
CA LEU A 112 2.22 6.50 3.76
C LEU A 112 0.95 6.07 3.01
N PHE A 113 0.02 5.49 3.77
CA PHE A 113 -1.34 5.23 3.30
C PHE A 113 -2.31 5.37 4.47
N CYS A 114 -3.58 5.56 4.18
CA CYS A 114 -4.62 5.71 5.19
C CYS A 114 -5.55 4.50 5.23
N VAL A 115 -5.99 4.14 6.42
CA VAL A 115 -7.11 3.23 6.64
C VAL A 115 -8.26 4.09 7.13
N VAL A 116 -9.33 4.12 6.37
CA VAL A 116 -10.46 5.06 6.57
C VAL A 116 -11.71 4.28 6.94
N GLN A 117 -12.37 4.70 8.01
CA GLN A 117 -13.66 4.16 8.45
C GLN A 117 -14.78 4.70 7.57
N ILE A 118 -15.58 3.83 6.98
CA ILE A 118 -16.80 4.22 6.25
C ILE A 118 -18.06 3.80 6.97
#